data_63103043a51c99ec8d95c34cb437df21
#
_entry.id   63103043a51c99ec8d95c34cb437df21
#
_cell.length_a   1.000
_cell.length_b   1.000
_cell.length_c   1.000
_cell.angle_alpha   90.00
_cell.angle_beta   90.00
_cell.angle_gamma   90.00
#
_symmetry.space_group_name_H-M   'P 1'
#
loop_
_entity.id
_entity.type
_entity.pdbx_description
1 polymer ?
#
loop_
_entity_poly.entity_id
_entity_poly.type
_entity_poly.pdbx_seq_one_letter_code
_entity_poly.pdbx_strand_id
1 'polypeptide(L)' 'MERLIIGISGASGVQYGVRALELLQSLPIETHLVMSKSAELTVHHELDRSAEEIRALASEWHPVDRKSVV' A
#
# COMPACT_ATOMS: atom_id res chain seq x y z
N MET A 1 -17.94 -6.02 8.74
CA MET A 1 -16.48 -6.04 8.52
C MET A 1 -15.96 -4.62 8.38
N GLU A 2 -14.94 -4.30 9.11
CA GLU A 2 -14.38 -2.96 9.03
C GLU A 2 -13.49 -2.80 7.81
N ARG A 3 -13.44 -1.57 7.32
CA ARG A 3 -12.59 -1.22 6.20
C ARG A 3 -11.54 -0.23 6.65
N LEU A 4 -10.34 -0.38 6.14
CA LEU A 4 -9.25 0.52 6.44
C LEU A 4 -8.53 0.88 5.15
N ILE A 5 -8.36 2.18 4.94
CA ILE A 5 -7.64 2.65 3.76
C ILE A 5 -6.22 2.96 4.16
N ILE A 6 -5.28 2.35 3.46
CA ILE A 6 -3.86 2.58 3.70
C ILE A 6 -3.27 3.28 2.48
N GLY A 7 -2.83 4.51 2.68
CA GLY A 7 -2.20 5.28 1.63
C GLY A 7 -0.68 5.26 1.80
N ILE A 8 0.03 4.88 0.76
CA ILE A 8 1.48 4.90 0.77
C ILE A 8 1.95 5.86 -0.31
N SER A 9 2.63 6.90 0.11
CA SER A 9 3.15 7.89 -0.82
C SER A 9 4.52 8.36 -0.37
N GLY A 10 5.32 8.83 -1.32
CA GLY A 10 6.63 9.34 -1.02
C GLY A 10 7.63 8.24 -0.72
N ALA A 11 8.75 8.63 -0.14
CA ALA A 11 9.87 7.73 0.02
C ALA A 11 10.06 7.22 1.45
N SER A 12 9.67 7.99 2.44
CA SER A 12 10.09 7.68 3.82
C SER A 12 9.11 6.83 4.63
N GLY A 13 7.90 6.65 4.15
CA GLY A 13 6.90 5.91 4.92
C GLY A 13 6.53 4.55 4.37
N VAL A 14 7.18 4.14 3.30
CA VAL A 14 6.80 2.92 2.60
C VAL A 14 6.89 1.68 3.47
N GLN A 15 7.99 1.53 4.20
CA GLN A 15 8.18 0.36 5.04
C GLN A 15 7.12 0.26 6.14
N TYR A 16 6.68 1.38 6.66
CA TYR A 16 5.65 1.39 7.69
C TYR A 16 4.30 0.97 7.13
N GLY A 17 3.99 1.43 5.93
CA GLY A 17 2.76 1.04 5.25
C GLY A 17 2.72 -0.44 4.95
N VAL A 18 3.83 -0.98 4.46
CA VAL A 18 3.93 -2.41 4.17
C VAL A 18 3.78 -3.22 5.46
N ARG A 19 4.44 -2.79 6.52
CA ARG A 19 4.35 -3.45 7.80
C ARG A 19 2.91 -3.45 8.34
N ALA A 20 2.23 -2.33 8.18
CA ALA A 20 0.83 -2.23 8.60
C ALA A 20 -0.04 -3.23 7.84
N LEU A 21 0.18 -3.35 6.54
CA LEU A 21 -0.57 -4.32 5.74
C LEU A 21 -0.33 -5.74 6.22
N GLU A 22 0.92 -6.07 6.51
CA GLU A 22 1.27 -7.40 6.99
C GLU A 22 0.58 -7.72 8.31
N LEU A 23 0.56 -6.74 9.21
CA LEU A 23 -0.08 -6.94 10.51
C LEU A 23 -1.59 -7.05 10.38
N LEU A 24 -2.18 -6.30 9.45
CA LEU A 24 -3.61 -6.30 9.27
C LEU A 24 -4.14 -7.56 8.60
N GLN A 25 -3.27 -8.31 7.94
CA GLN A 25 -3.69 -9.55 7.30
C GLN A 25 -4.26 -10.57 8.27
N SER A 26 -3.81 -10.54 9.50
CA SER A 26 -4.27 -11.48 10.51
C SER A 26 -5.56 -11.05 11.20
N LEU A 27 -6.09 -9.89 10.84
CA LEU A 27 -7.29 -9.34 11.43
C LEU A 27 -8.46 -9.39 10.46
N PRO A 28 -9.69 -9.46 10.94
CA PRO A 28 -10.87 -9.47 10.08
C PRO A 28 -11.21 -8.06 9.60
N ILE A 29 -10.26 -7.43 8.93
CA ILE A 29 -10.40 -6.08 8.42
C ILE A 29 -10.15 -6.10 6.92
N GLU A 30 -11.04 -5.42 6.18
CA GLU A 30 -10.85 -5.26 4.76
C GLU A 30 -9.90 -4.08 4.54
N THR A 31 -8.77 -4.33 3.91
CA THR A 31 -7.78 -3.27 3.65
C THR A 31 -7.84 -2.83 2.20
N HIS A 32 -7.81 -1.53 2.01
CA HIS A 32 -7.77 -0.92 0.69
C HIS A 32 -6.47 -0.16 0.56
N LEU A 33 -5.65 -0.57 -0.38
CA LEU A 33 -4.33 0.02 -0.58
C LEU A 33 -4.36 1.05 -1.70
N VAL A 34 -3.84 2.23 -1.41
CA VAL A 34 -3.63 3.26 -2.41
C VAL A 34 -2.14 3.59 -2.38
N MET A 35 -1.47 3.46 -3.51
CA MET A 35 -0.02 3.64 -3.57
C MET A 35 0.34 4.49 -4.78
N SER A 36 1.13 5.53 -4.54
CA SER A 36 1.60 6.40 -5.61
C SER A 36 2.70 5.72 -6.43
N LYS A 37 2.97 6.25 -7.62
CA LYS A 37 4.03 5.71 -8.45
C LYS A 37 5.39 5.85 -7.78
N SER A 38 5.62 6.96 -7.10
CA SER A 38 6.89 7.14 -6.40
C SER A 38 7.02 6.14 -5.27
N ALA A 39 5.92 5.80 -4.60
CA ALA A 39 5.95 4.78 -3.56
C ALA A 39 6.25 3.41 -4.15
N GLU A 40 5.71 3.10 -5.32
CA GLU A 40 6.01 1.83 -5.99
C GLU A 40 7.50 1.70 -6.30
N LEU A 41 8.09 2.79 -6.79
CA LEU A 41 9.52 2.79 -7.07
C LEU A 41 10.34 2.63 -5.81
N THR A 42 9.92 3.29 -4.74
CA THR A 42 10.61 3.20 -3.47
C THR A 42 10.55 1.79 -2.88
N VAL A 43 9.40 1.15 -3.00
CA VAL A 43 9.26 -0.25 -2.58
C VAL A 43 10.27 -1.12 -3.29
N HIS A 44 10.38 -0.94 -4.60
CA HIS A 44 11.29 -1.73 -5.40
C HIS A 44 12.74 -1.51 -5.00
N HIS A 45 13.11 -0.25 -4.76
CA HIS A 45 14.51 0.09 -4.44
C HIS A 45 14.89 -0.19 -3.00
N GLU A 46 14.01 0.16 -2.07
CA GLU A 46 14.38 0.11 -0.66
C GLU A 46 14.04 -1.20 0.02
N LEU A 47 12.96 -1.83 -0.38
CA LEU A 47 12.52 -3.06 0.25
C LEU A 47 12.87 -4.30 -0.55
N ASP A 48 13.40 -4.11 -1.76
CA ASP A 48 13.71 -5.20 -2.67
C ASP A 48 12.50 -6.12 -2.89
N ARG A 49 11.33 -5.51 -2.96
CA ARG A 49 10.07 -6.21 -3.19
C ARG A 49 9.35 -5.55 -4.34
N SER A 50 8.51 -6.30 -5.02
CA SER A 50 7.74 -5.74 -6.11
C SER A 50 6.46 -5.10 -5.60
N ALA A 51 5.95 -4.14 -6.36
CA ALA A 51 4.68 -3.51 -6.01
C ALA A 51 3.56 -4.56 -5.99
N GLU A 52 3.65 -5.57 -6.84
CA GLU A 52 2.66 -6.63 -6.87
C GLU A 52 2.58 -7.40 -5.55
N GLU A 53 3.71 -7.64 -4.93
CA GLU A 53 3.74 -8.29 -3.62
C GLU A 53 3.00 -7.48 -2.58
N ILE A 54 3.21 -6.17 -2.61
CA ILE A 54 2.56 -5.28 -1.66
C ILE A 54 1.05 -5.21 -1.92
N ARG A 55 0.66 -5.18 -3.18
CA ARG A 55 -0.76 -5.16 -3.53
C ARG A 55 -1.46 -6.43 -3.05
N ALA A 56 -0.77 -7.55 -3.12
CA ALA A 56 -1.32 -8.83 -2.69
C ALA A 56 -1.58 -8.88 -1.19
N LEU A 57 -0.94 -8.03 -0.42
CA LEU A 57 -1.16 -7.96 1.02
C LEU A 57 -2.48 -7.30 1.38
N ALA A 58 -3.02 -6.48 0.50
CA ALA A 58 -4.27 -5.78 0.74
C ALA A 58 -5.46 -6.58 0.21
N SER A 59 -6.61 -6.32 0.76
CA SER A 59 -7.85 -6.93 0.26
C SER A 59 -8.18 -6.41 -1.13
N GLU A 60 -8.00 -5.10 -1.33
CA GLU A 60 -8.19 -4.47 -2.61
C GLU A 60 -7.10 -3.42 -2.82
N TRP A 61 -6.78 -3.18 -4.07
CA TRP A 61 -5.81 -2.18 -4.44
C TRP A 61 -6.41 -1.20 -5.43
N HIS A 62 -6.13 0.07 -5.21
CA HIS A 62 -6.62 1.13 -6.08
C HIS A 62 -5.44 1.97 -6.56
N PRO A 63 -5.28 2.13 -7.86
CA PRO A 63 -4.21 2.98 -8.37
C PRO A 63 -4.49 4.44 -8.08
N VAL A 64 -3.43 5.18 -7.81
CA VAL A 64 -3.55 6.63 -7.67
C VAL A 64 -3.58 7.23 -9.06
N ASP A 65 -4.71 7.82 -9.40
CA ASP A 65 -4.85 8.53 -10.66
C ASP A 65 -4.69 10.02 -10.37
N ARG A 66 -3.91 10.69 -11.20
CA ARG A 66 -3.69 12.12 -11.07
C ARG A 66 -4.98 12.90 -11.05
N LYS A 67 -5.94 12.46 -11.82
CA LYS A 67 -7.22 13.16 -11.94
C LYS A 67 -8.08 13.03 -10.70
N SER A 68 -7.84 12.02 -9.92
CA SER A 68 -8.62 11.80 -8.70
C SER A 68 -7.96 12.41 -7.48
N VAL A 69 -6.78 12.98 -7.64
CA VAL A 69 -6.11 13.67 -6.54
C VAL A 69 -6.65 15.06 -6.44
N VAL A 70 -7.23 15.35 -5.35
CA VAL A 70 -7.84 16.66 -5.11
C VAL A 70 -7.10 17.37 -4.01
#